data_9f539b9dd9bd2b2b6da13ca4a4d30cf0
#
_entry.id   9f539b9dd9bd2b2b6da13ca4a4d30cf0
#
_cell.length_a   1.000
_cell.length_b   1.000
_cell.length_c   1.000
_cell.angle_alpha   90.00
_cell.angle_beta   90.00
_cell.angle_gamma   90.00
#
_symmetry.space_group_name_H-M   'P 1'
#
loop_
_entity.id
_entity.type
_entity.pdbx_description
1 polymer ?
#
loop_
_entity_poly.entity_id
_entity_poly.type
_entity_poly.pdbx_seq_one_letter_code
_entity_poly.pdbx_strand_id
1 'polypeptide(L)'
;MNLRDRTVMILGGSGLVGHAVARRLLGAAPSRIILVALFEDEVKATARALDPHRGGTAIDVEWGDLFLPASLARLERGAVMADPAHRRLLVNDLLGELTEDILHRSFLYQLLTTHRPDIVIDSVNTATAFAYQDAEKSAQALLESAGRGQVDRATVERHVLSLTMPQLIRHVQILVESLKRAETGAYVKIGTSGTGGMGFNIPYTHSEERPSRLLLTKSAVAGAQSLLLFLLGRTPGAPATVEIKPTATIGWREIGFGPIRRKGKPIALVDCPTPVPLDQAFTPDAHPWRELGQTLEGAYIDVGENGLFSRDEFETVTALGQMEFITPEEVADYVMMELEGRPTGRDVVAALDAATAGPTYRAAMLRGAALERLRALEGEAGRRAVAFEMLGPPRLTKLLWESYLCALLRLTVRALADSRAGELSAAAHARIERDTVLRSHILSVGIPILTPDGDRVYRGRQVAVPGDGRDPRSAAPRGWVDLRPEQFGGWITRAREMVAQAERRARCSTESGSGVDWTAIGADDPIEPARFATWVFRFEDRGERIKR
;
A
#
# COMPACT_ATOMS: atom_id res chain seq x y z
N MET A 1 -17.05 -28.33 0.60
CA MET A 1 -17.45 -28.67 -0.78
C MET A 1 -16.31 -29.41 -1.45
N ASN A 2 -16.56 -30.44 -2.29
CA ASN A 2 -15.49 -31.00 -3.11
C ASN A 2 -15.25 -30.08 -4.29
N LEU A 3 -14.00 -29.65 -4.50
CA LEU A 3 -13.62 -28.70 -5.56
C LEU A 3 -13.28 -29.36 -6.90
N ARG A 4 -13.04 -30.69 -6.89
CA ARG A 4 -12.77 -31.45 -8.11
C ARG A 4 -13.97 -31.33 -9.05
N ASP A 5 -13.70 -31.18 -10.32
CA ASP A 5 -14.69 -31.07 -11.40
C ASP A 5 -15.65 -29.88 -11.31
N ARG A 6 -15.36 -28.90 -10.45
CA ARG A 6 -16.14 -27.66 -10.31
C ARG A 6 -15.66 -26.56 -11.25
N THR A 7 -16.59 -25.67 -11.62
CA THR A 7 -16.30 -24.41 -12.30
C THR A 7 -16.15 -23.31 -11.27
N VAL A 8 -14.99 -22.67 -11.23
CA VAL A 8 -14.66 -21.58 -10.29
C VAL A 8 -14.42 -20.30 -11.05
N MET A 9 -15.11 -19.23 -10.69
CA MET A 9 -14.86 -17.88 -11.21
C MET A 9 -14.13 -17.05 -10.17
N ILE A 10 -13.06 -16.36 -10.58
CA ILE A 10 -12.26 -15.49 -9.72
C ILE A 10 -12.37 -14.06 -10.23
N LEU A 11 -13.14 -13.22 -9.54
CA LEU A 11 -13.22 -11.79 -9.78
C LEU A 11 -11.99 -11.12 -9.18
N GLY A 12 -11.26 -10.33 -9.97
CA GLY A 12 -9.96 -9.78 -9.58
C GLY A 12 -8.81 -10.78 -9.71
N GLY A 13 -8.92 -11.75 -10.63
CA GLY A 13 -7.97 -12.85 -10.81
C GLY A 13 -6.53 -12.44 -11.15
N SER A 14 -6.30 -11.23 -11.69
CA SER A 14 -4.96 -10.69 -11.98
C SER A 14 -4.27 -10.04 -10.78
N GLY A 15 -4.99 -9.76 -9.69
CA GLY A 15 -4.42 -9.21 -8.46
C GLY A 15 -3.57 -10.22 -7.70
N LEU A 16 -2.71 -9.74 -6.76
CA LEU A 16 -1.83 -10.61 -5.97
C LEU A 16 -2.56 -11.78 -5.31
N VAL A 17 -3.65 -11.48 -4.62
CA VAL A 17 -4.44 -12.50 -3.91
C VAL A 17 -5.22 -13.38 -4.89
N GLY A 18 -5.85 -12.78 -5.91
CA GLY A 18 -6.58 -13.54 -6.94
C GLY A 18 -5.69 -14.54 -7.67
N HIS A 19 -4.46 -14.14 -8.02
CA HIS A 19 -3.46 -15.02 -8.62
C HIS A 19 -3.05 -16.17 -7.68
N ALA A 20 -2.78 -15.88 -6.41
CA ALA A 20 -2.41 -16.89 -5.42
C ALA A 20 -3.55 -17.90 -5.20
N VAL A 21 -4.80 -17.43 -5.14
CA VAL A 21 -6.00 -18.28 -5.06
C VAL A 21 -6.12 -19.16 -6.29
N ALA A 22 -5.98 -18.59 -7.50
CA ALA A 22 -6.04 -19.36 -8.75
C ALA A 22 -4.99 -20.48 -8.76
N ARG A 23 -3.75 -20.15 -8.40
CA ARG A 23 -2.64 -21.11 -8.33
C ARG A 23 -2.92 -22.22 -7.30
N ARG A 24 -3.49 -21.87 -6.14
CA ARG A 24 -3.82 -22.84 -5.10
C ARG A 24 -4.95 -23.79 -5.53
N LEU A 25 -5.96 -23.25 -6.21
CA LEU A 25 -7.09 -24.03 -6.74
C LEU A 25 -6.67 -25.10 -7.74
N LEU A 26 -5.65 -24.85 -8.57
CA LEU A 26 -5.14 -25.84 -9.54
C LEU A 26 -4.73 -27.14 -8.85
N GLY A 27 -4.26 -27.10 -7.61
CA GLY A 27 -3.96 -28.28 -6.80
C GLY A 27 -5.18 -29.13 -6.43
N ALA A 28 -6.38 -28.54 -6.44
CA ALA A 28 -7.65 -29.24 -6.19
C ALA A 28 -8.29 -29.79 -7.47
N ALA A 29 -7.69 -29.55 -8.63
CA ALA A 29 -8.11 -30.02 -9.95
C ALA A 29 -9.59 -29.69 -10.28
N PRO A 30 -10.02 -28.42 -10.23
CA PRO A 30 -11.32 -28.03 -10.75
C PRO A 30 -11.37 -28.30 -12.26
N SER A 31 -12.57 -28.50 -12.82
CA SER A 31 -12.71 -28.67 -14.27
C SER A 31 -12.34 -27.38 -15.04
N ARG A 32 -12.68 -26.22 -14.43
CA ARG A 32 -12.53 -24.94 -15.09
C ARG A 32 -12.29 -23.80 -14.09
N ILE A 33 -11.36 -22.91 -14.40
CA ILE A 33 -11.16 -21.63 -13.71
C ILE A 33 -11.40 -20.51 -14.70
N ILE A 34 -12.24 -19.53 -14.33
CA ILE A 34 -12.52 -18.34 -15.11
C ILE A 34 -11.90 -17.16 -14.37
N LEU A 35 -10.85 -16.60 -14.93
CA LEU A 35 -10.18 -15.40 -14.40
C LEU A 35 -10.86 -14.15 -14.95
N VAL A 36 -11.28 -13.25 -14.08
CA VAL A 36 -11.90 -11.98 -14.45
C VAL A 36 -11.03 -10.84 -13.93
N ALA A 37 -10.68 -9.88 -14.78
CA ALA A 37 -9.93 -8.69 -14.39
C ALA A 37 -10.49 -7.43 -15.07
N LEU A 38 -9.99 -6.26 -14.68
CA LEU A 38 -10.39 -4.99 -15.31
C LEU A 38 -9.80 -4.87 -16.73
N PHE A 39 -8.55 -5.30 -16.92
CA PHE A 39 -7.80 -5.13 -18.17
C PHE A 39 -7.45 -6.48 -18.82
N GLU A 40 -7.58 -6.52 -20.15
CA GLU A 40 -7.34 -7.71 -20.97
C GLU A 40 -5.90 -8.24 -20.85
N ASP A 41 -4.92 -7.34 -20.93
CA ASP A 41 -3.51 -7.72 -20.92
C ASP A 41 -3.10 -8.34 -19.59
N GLU A 42 -3.63 -7.81 -18.47
CA GLU A 42 -3.35 -8.33 -17.13
C GLU A 42 -3.91 -9.75 -16.94
N VAL A 43 -5.16 -9.98 -17.32
CA VAL A 43 -5.77 -11.30 -17.15
C VAL A 43 -5.13 -12.34 -18.06
N LYS A 44 -4.77 -11.97 -19.29
CA LYS A 44 -4.05 -12.85 -20.21
C LYS A 44 -2.63 -13.17 -19.74
N ALA A 45 -1.94 -12.20 -19.13
CA ALA A 45 -0.63 -12.42 -18.52
C ALA A 45 -0.74 -13.40 -17.34
N THR A 46 -1.75 -13.24 -16.50
CA THR A 46 -2.02 -14.15 -15.38
C THR A 46 -2.32 -15.56 -15.85
N ALA A 47 -3.17 -15.73 -16.85
CA ALA A 47 -3.49 -17.05 -17.43
C ALA A 47 -2.24 -17.74 -17.97
N ARG A 48 -1.38 -17.01 -18.68
CA ARG A 48 -0.09 -17.55 -19.17
C ARG A 48 0.84 -17.97 -18.03
N ALA A 49 0.89 -17.22 -16.93
CA ALA A 49 1.70 -17.57 -15.76
C ALA A 49 1.20 -18.83 -15.05
N LEU A 50 -0.10 -19.10 -15.09
CA LEU A 50 -0.72 -20.29 -14.50
C LEU A 50 -0.66 -21.53 -15.41
N ASP A 51 -0.51 -21.36 -16.71
CA ASP A 51 -0.56 -22.43 -17.71
C ASP A 51 0.38 -23.63 -17.42
N PRO A 52 1.64 -23.43 -16.97
CA PRO A 52 2.52 -24.54 -16.61
C PRO A 52 2.01 -25.42 -15.45
N HIS A 53 1.06 -24.91 -14.66
CA HIS A 53 0.55 -25.56 -13.45
C HIS A 53 -0.88 -26.07 -13.59
N ARG A 54 -1.54 -25.83 -14.72
CA ARG A 54 -2.99 -26.08 -14.88
C ARG A 54 -3.39 -27.56 -14.86
N GLY A 55 -2.47 -28.46 -15.18
CA GLY A 55 -2.82 -29.89 -15.33
C GLY A 55 -3.94 -30.10 -16.35
N GLY A 56 -5.04 -30.71 -15.91
CA GLY A 56 -6.26 -30.91 -16.71
C GLY A 56 -7.31 -29.79 -16.60
N THR A 57 -7.07 -28.76 -15.80
CA THR A 57 -8.01 -27.65 -15.59
C THR A 57 -8.02 -26.70 -16.79
N ALA A 58 -9.21 -26.37 -17.32
CA ALA A 58 -9.38 -25.31 -18.29
C ALA A 58 -9.25 -23.93 -17.63
N ILE A 59 -8.52 -22.99 -18.26
CA ILE A 59 -8.40 -21.61 -17.78
C ILE A 59 -8.97 -20.69 -18.86
N ASP A 60 -10.07 -20.04 -18.53
CA ASP A 60 -10.68 -19.01 -19.36
C ASP A 60 -10.44 -17.61 -18.78
N VAL A 61 -10.53 -16.60 -19.63
CA VAL A 61 -10.29 -15.21 -19.25
C VAL A 61 -11.45 -14.33 -19.70
N GLU A 62 -11.84 -13.40 -18.82
CA GLU A 62 -12.80 -12.34 -19.07
C GLU A 62 -12.27 -11.02 -18.53
N TRP A 63 -12.70 -9.90 -19.12
CA TRP A 63 -12.23 -8.59 -18.65
C TRP A 63 -13.29 -7.50 -18.83
N GLY A 64 -13.25 -6.53 -17.94
CA GLY A 64 -14.14 -5.37 -17.92
C GLY A 64 -14.50 -4.93 -16.50
N ASP A 65 -15.08 -3.75 -16.40
CA ASP A 65 -15.55 -3.17 -15.14
C ASP A 65 -16.86 -3.86 -14.71
N LEU A 66 -16.81 -4.60 -13.59
CA LEU A 66 -17.94 -5.35 -13.03
C LEU A 66 -19.10 -4.47 -12.54
N PHE A 67 -18.84 -3.17 -12.36
CA PHE A 67 -19.82 -2.21 -11.84
C PHE A 67 -20.61 -1.50 -12.96
N LEU A 68 -20.29 -1.79 -14.21
CA LEU A 68 -20.89 -1.15 -15.39
C LEU A 68 -21.81 -2.11 -16.17
N PRO A 69 -22.71 -1.56 -17.01
CA PRO A 69 -23.36 -2.33 -18.06
C PRO A 69 -22.35 -2.95 -19.01
N ALA A 70 -22.63 -4.13 -19.56
CA ALA A 70 -21.72 -4.88 -20.43
C ALA A 70 -21.28 -4.08 -21.66
N SER A 71 -22.14 -3.22 -22.22
CA SER A 71 -21.81 -2.35 -23.35
C SER A 71 -20.77 -1.27 -23.00
N LEU A 72 -20.56 -0.97 -21.73
CA LEU A 72 -19.64 0.05 -21.24
C LEU A 72 -18.45 -0.54 -20.47
N ALA A 73 -18.50 -1.82 -20.11
CA ALA A 73 -17.56 -2.46 -19.19
C ALA A 73 -16.09 -2.44 -19.66
N ARG A 74 -15.87 -2.36 -20.97
CA ARG A 74 -14.52 -2.35 -21.59
C ARG A 74 -14.06 -0.94 -22.03
N LEU A 75 -14.86 0.09 -21.73
CA LEU A 75 -14.51 1.47 -22.03
C LEU A 75 -13.74 2.10 -20.89
N GLU A 76 -12.85 3.03 -21.21
CA GLU A 76 -12.19 3.84 -20.20
C GLU A 76 -13.24 4.67 -19.41
N ARG A 77 -13.13 4.68 -18.09
CA ARG A 77 -14.10 5.37 -17.23
C ARG A 77 -14.24 6.85 -17.56
N GLY A 78 -13.14 7.51 -17.94
CA GLY A 78 -13.17 8.91 -18.39
C GLY A 78 -14.08 9.13 -19.60
N ALA A 79 -14.00 8.24 -20.60
CA ALA A 79 -14.84 8.27 -21.79
C ALA A 79 -16.32 7.99 -21.45
N VAL A 80 -16.58 7.02 -20.57
CA VAL A 80 -17.94 6.74 -20.08
C VAL A 80 -18.55 7.97 -19.41
N MET A 81 -17.79 8.64 -18.55
CA MET A 81 -18.26 9.83 -17.80
C MET A 81 -18.31 11.11 -18.66
N ALA A 82 -17.69 11.15 -19.82
CA ALA A 82 -17.76 12.26 -20.76
C ALA A 82 -19.09 12.23 -21.57
N ASP A 83 -19.60 11.06 -21.90
CA ASP A 83 -20.80 10.88 -22.72
C ASP A 83 -22.10 11.14 -21.92
N PRO A 84 -22.96 12.08 -22.36
CA PRO A 84 -24.24 12.36 -21.69
C PRO A 84 -25.22 11.18 -21.71
N ALA A 85 -25.21 10.33 -22.74
CA ALA A 85 -26.12 9.19 -22.82
C ALA A 85 -25.68 8.10 -21.83
N HIS A 86 -24.40 7.86 -21.71
CA HIS A 86 -23.83 6.91 -20.74
C HIS A 86 -24.14 7.36 -19.30
N ARG A 87 -23.92 8.64 -18.96
CA ARG A 87 -24.22 9.14 -17.61
C ARG A 87 -25.70 8.98 -17.26
N ARG A 88 -26.63 9.33 -18.20
CA ARG A 88 -28.07 9.14 -17.97
C ARG A 88 -28.43 7.68 -17.74
N LEU A 89 -27.88 6.78 -18.53
CA LEU A 89 -28.08 5.34 -18.34
C LEU A 89 -27.64 4.91 -16.94
N LEU A 90 -26.41 5.27 -16.54
CA LEU A 90 -25.86 4.89 -15.24
C LEU A 90 -26.64 5.50 -14.06
N VAL A 91 -27.10 6.75 -14.16
CA VAL A 91 -27.94 7.37 -13.12
C VAL A 91 -29.27 6.64 -12.98
N ASN A 92 -29.92 6.28 -14.09
CA ASN A 92 -31.15 5.52 -14.07
C ASN A 92 -30.95 4.12 -13.48
N ASP A 93 -29.86 3.44 -13.83
CA ASP A 93 -29.52 2.13 -13.28
C ASP A 93 -29.19 2.19 -11.78
N LEU A 94 -28.62 3.30 -11.32
CA LEU A 94 -28.24 3.48 -9.93
C LEU A 94 -29.44 3.79 -9.03
N LEU A 95 -30.31 4.72 -9.44
CA LEU A 95 -31.38 5.27 -8.61
C LEU A 95 -32.74 4.61 -8.81
N GLY A 96 -32.98 3.98 -9.97
CA GLY A 96 -34.24 3.30 -10.26
C GLY A 96 -34.43 2.02 -9.43
N GLU A 97 -35.60 1.45 -9.46
CA GLU A 97 -35.82 0.09 -8.97
C GLU A 97 -35.01 -0.91 -9.79
N LEU A 98 -34.59 -2.02 -9.18
CA LEU A 98 -33.89 -3.09 -9.92
C LEU A 98 -34.89 -3.82 -10.82
N THR A 99 -34.87 -3.50 -12.10
CA THR A 99 -35.68 -4.17 -13.12
C THR A 99 -34.90 -5.27 -13.83
N GLU A 100 -35.62 -6.17 -14.55
CA GLU A 100 -34.98 -7.18 -15.39
C GLU A 100 -34.06 -6.55 -16.42
N ASP A 101 -34.41 -5.39 -17.01
CA ASP A 101 -33.58 -4.71 -17.99
C ASP A 101 -32.25 -4.23 -17.38
N ILE A 102 -32.28 -3.68 -16.15
CA ILE A 102 -31.05 -3.29 -15.44
C ILE A 102 -30.19 -4.49 -15.15
N LEU A 103 -30.82 -5.57 -14.70
CA LEU A 103 -30.11 -6.80 -14.36
C LEU A 103 -29.45 -7.41 -15.61
N HIS A 104 -30.19 -7.60 -16.70
CA HIS A 104 -29.71 -8.24 -17.91
C HIS A 104 -28.60 -7.47 -18.61
N ARG A 105 -28.57 -6.13 -18.51
CA ARG A 105 -27.47 -5.33 -19.10
C ARG A 105 -26.22 -5.26 -18.21
N SER A 106 -26.28 -5.66 -16.93
CA SER A 106 -25.11 -5.67 -16.05
C SER A 106 -24.05 -6.66 -16.55
N PHE A 107 -22.80 -6.20 -16.61
CA PHE A 107 -21.68 -7.07 -16.98
C PHE A 107 -21.50 -8.22 -16.00
N LEU A 108 -21.59 -7.95 -14.68
CA LEU A 108 -21.52 -8.98 -13.64
C LEU A 108 -22.62 -10.04 -13.82
N TYR A 109 -23.85 -9.62 -14.12
CA TYR A 109 -24.95 -10.56 -14.37
C TYR A 109 -24.67 -11.44 -15.58
N GLN A 110 -24.25 -10.86 -16.70
CA GLN A 110 -23.95 -11.60 -17.92
C GLN A 110 -22.81 -12.62 -17.70
N LEU A 111 -21.75 -12.23 -17.00
CA LEU A 111 -20.66 -13.15 -16.64
C LEU A 111 -21.17 -14.35 -15.87
N LEU A 112 -21.90 -14.12 -14.79
CA LEU A 112 -22.35 -15.19 -13.90
C LEU A 112 -23.36 -16.12 -14.58
N THR A 113 -24.30 -15.57 -15.33
CA THR A 113 -25.32 -16.37 -16.02
C THR A 113 -24.81 -17.10 -17.24
N THR A 114 -23.81 -16.55 -17.94
CA THR A 114 -23.16 -17.19 -19.10
C THR A 114 -22.29 -18.37 -18.67
N HIS A 115 -21.46 -18.16 -17.66
CA HIS A 115 -20.48 -19.17 -17.22
C HIS A 115 -21.03 -20.14 -16.16
N ARG A 116 -22.09 -19.74 -15.43
CA ARG A 116 -22.73 -20.52 -14.36
C ARG A 116 -21.73 -21.20 -13.41
N PRO A 117 -20.84 -20.42 -12.75
CA PRO A 117 -19.83 -21.00 -11.88
C PRO A 117 -20.45 -21.62 -10.63
N ASP A 118 -19.98 -22.81 -10.25
CA ASP A 118 -20.34 -23.43 -8.97
C ASP A 118 -19.87 -22.59 -7.77
N ILE A 119 -18.73 -21.91 -7.95
CA ILE A 119 -18.05 -21.13 -6.92
C ILE A 119 -17.62 -19.79 -7.51
N VAL A 120 -17.88 -18.72 -6.78
CA VAL A 120 -17.36 -17.38 -7.09
C VAL A 120 -16.46 -16.93 -5.95
N ILE A 121 -15.21 -16.56 -6.29
CA ILE A 121 -14.25 -15.98 -5.36
C ILE A 121 -14.02 -14.53 -5.81
N ASP A 122 -14.36 -13.59 -4.96
CA ASP A 122 -14.31 -12.15 -5.26
C ASP A 122 -13.18 -11.49 -4.47
N SER A 123 -12.08 -11.19 -5.16
CA SER A 123 -10.92 -10.45 -4.65
C SER A 123 -10.87 -8.99 -5.13
N VAL A 124 -11.94 -8.48 -5.75
CA VAL A 124 -12.02 -7.09 -6.19
C VAL A 124 -12.11 -6.16 -4.98
N ASN A 125 -11.29 -5.12 -4.92
CA ASN A 125 -11.36 -4.13 -3.86
C ASN A 125 -12.51 -3.12 -4.13
N THR A 126 -13.73 -3.56 -3.91
CA THR A 126 -14.96 -2.78 -4.12
C THR A 126 -14.97 -1.46 -3.35
N ALA A 127 -14.45 -1.47 -2.11
CA ALA A 127 -14.39 -0.27 -1.28
C ALA A 127 -13.47 0.80 -1.89
N THR A 128 -12.33 0.39 -2.46
CA THR A 128 -11.44 1.30 -3.18
C THR A 128 -12.10 1.82 -4.46
N ALA A 129 -12.73 0.95 -5.24
CA ALA A 129 -13.38 1.34 -6.51
C ALA A 129 -14.43 2.44 -6.30
N PHE A 130 -15.18 2.40 -5.20
CA PHE A 130 -16.20 3.41 -4.92
C PHE A 130 -15.65 4.63 -4.17
N ALA A 131 -14.79 4.46 -3.18
CA ALA A 131 -14.26 5.57 -2.39
C ALA A 131 -13.45 6.57 -3.24
N TYR A 132 -12.68 6.10 -4.20
CA TYR A 132 -11.84 6.97 -5.05
C TYR A 132 -12.62 7.81 -6.07
N GLN A 133 -13.95 7.70 -6.12
CA GLN A 133 -14.79 8.59 -6.93
C GLN A 133 -14.98 9.98 -6.30
N ASP A 134 -14.57 10.17 -5.04
CA ASP A 134 -14.51 11.45 -4.30
C ASP A 134 -15.83 12.24 -4.34
N ALA A 135 -16.85 11.71 -3.65
CA ALA A 135 -18.18 12.31 -3.59
C ALA A 135 -18.16 13.74 -3.01
N GLU A 136 -17.27 14.02 -2.04
CA GLU A 136 -17.18 15.35 -1.43
C GLU A 136 -16.64 16.39 -2.41
N LYS A 137 -15.64 16.05 -3.20
CA LYS A 137 -15.13 16.95 -4.25
C LYS A 137 -16.19 17.23 -5.31
N SER A 138 -16.94 16.21 -5.70
CA SER A 138 -18.06 16.40 -6.65
C SER A 138 -19.20 17.22 -6.06
N ALA A 139 -19.49 17.09 -4.74
CA ALA A 139 -20.46 17.92 -4.03
C ALA A 139 -20.03 19.39 -3.97
N GLN A 140 -18.74 19.66 -3.70
CA GLN A 140 -18.20 21.02 -3.72
C GLN A 140 -18.36 21.66 -5.11
N ALA A 141 -18.00 20.94 -6.17
CA ALA A 141 -18.18 21.43 -7.54
C ALA A 141 -19.66 21.74 -7.87
N LEU A 142 -20.60 20.91 -7.38
CA LEU A 142 -22.03 21.14 -7.53
C LEU A 142 -22.48 22.40 -6.78
N LEU A 143 -22.04 22.60 -5.53
CA LEU A 143 -22.38 23.79 -4.73
C LEU A 143 -21.80 25.07 -5.34
N GLU A 144 -20.57 25.03 -5.85
CA GLU A 144 -19.98 26.16 -6.56
C GLU A 144 -20.76 26.54 -7.83
N SER A 145 -21.20 25.52 -8.58
CA SER A 145 -22.05 25.71 -9.76
C SER A 145 -23.40 26.32 -9.38
N ALA A 146 -24.01 25.85 -8.30
CA ALA A 146 -25.25 26.40 -7.76
C ALA A 146 -25.08 27.85 -7.31
N GLY A 147 -24.00 28.20 -6.62
CA GLY A 147 -23.69 29.56 -6.19
C GLY A 147 -23.52 30.55 -7.35
N ARG A 148 -23.11 30.05 -8.53
CA ARG A 148 -23.03 30.83 -9.76
C ARG A 148 -24.34 30.86 -10.58
N GLY A 149 -25.39 30.18 -10.12
CA GLY A 149 -26.65 30.05 -10.84
C GLY A 149 -26.54 29.23 -12.14
N GLN A 150 -25.53 28.37 -12.26
CA GLN A 150 -25.18 27.62 -13.47
C GLN A 150 -25.16 26.11 -13.26
N VAL A 151 -26.11 25.58 -12.50
CA VAL A 151 -26.22 24.12 -12.32
C VAL A 151 -26.63 23.47 -13.62
N ASP A 152 -25.74 22.72 -14.22
CA ASP A 152 -26.06 21.89 -15.37
C ASP A 152 -26.35 20.44 -14.95
N ARG A 153 -27.05 19.73 -15.84
CA ARG A 153 -27.43 18.33 -15.61
C ARG A 153 -26.20 17.42 -15.49
N ALA A 154 -25.14 17.68 -16.24
CA ALA A 154 -23.93 16.87 -16.22
C ALA A 154 -23.23 16.93 -14.85
N THR A 155 -23.20 18.09 -14.22
CA THR A 155 -22.63 18.27 -12.88
C THR A 155 -23.43 17.49 -11.84
N VAL A 156 -24.78 17.53 -11.91
CA VAL A 156 -25.64 16.73 -11.03
C VAL A 156 -25.43 15.24 -11.26
N GLU A 157 -25.44 14.77 -12.51
CA GLU A 157 -25.23 13.37 -12.87
C GLU A 157 -23.88 12.84 -12.36
N ARG A 158 -22.80 13.61 -12.53
CA ARG A 158 -21.47 13.23 -11.99
C ARG A 158 -21.45 13.12 -10.47
N HIS A 159 -22.13 14.04 -9.78
CA HIS A 159 -22.22 13.96 -8.33
C HIS A 159 -23.02 12.72 -7.89
N VAL A 160 -24.17 12.45 -8.47
CA VAL A 160 -24.97 11.26 -8.18
C VAL A 160 -24.16 9.98 -8.40
N LEU A 161 -23.41 9.90 -9.52
CA LEU A 161 -22.57 8.75 -9.86
C LEU A 161 -21.32 8.61 -8.98
N SER A 162 -20.99 9.58 -8.15
CA SER A 162 -19.91 9.49 -7.15
C SER A 162 -20.37 9.04 -5.77
N LEU A 163 -21.68 8.93 -5.52
CA LEU A 163 -22.23 8.52 -4.23
C LEU A 163 -21.96 7.04 -3.96
N THR A 164 -21.16 6.76 -2.94
CA THR A 164 -20.66 5.42 -2.65
C THR A 164 -21.75 4.43 -2.19
N MET A 165 -22.65 4.85 -1.29
CA MET A 165 -23.68 3.95 -0.75
C MET A 165 -24.69 3.48 -1.79
N PRO A 166 -25.27 4.33 -2.64
CA PRO A 166 -26.13 3.85 -3.72
C PRO A 166 -25.44 2.85 -4.65
N GLN A 167 -24.18 3.11 -5.01
CA GLN A 167 -23.39 2.18 -5.85
C GLN A 167 -23.19 0.82 -5.17
N LEU A 168 -22.82 0.81 -3.88
CA LEU A 168 -22.62 -0.41 -3.13
C LEU A 168 -23.91 -1.22 -3.02
N ILE A 169 -25.02 -0.57 -2.68
CA ILE A 169 -26.35 -1.20 -2.57
C ILE A 169 -26.74 -1.82 -3.91
N ARG A 170 -26.63 -1.05 -5.00
CA ARG A 170 -26.96 -1.53 -6.34
C ARG A 170 -26.10 -2.73 -6.75
N HIS A 171 -24.80 -2.64 -6.49
CA HIS A 171 -23.87 -3.74 -6.76
C HIS A 171 -24.28 -5.03 -6.03
N VAL A 172 -24.59 -4.93 -4.73
CA VAL A 172 -24.98 -6.10 -3.94
C VAL A 172 -26.33 -6.66 -4.41
N GLN A 173 -27.31 -5.81 -4.77
CA GLN A 173 -28.56 -6.28 -5.34
C GLN A 173 -28.35 -7.09 -6.64
N ILE A 174 -27.53 -6.56 -7.57
CA ILE A 174 -27.19 -7.26 -8.81
C ILE A 174 -26.45 -8.56 -8.50
N LEU A 175 -25.48 -8.54 -7.58
CA LEU A 175 -24.70 -9.70 -7.19
C LEU A 175 -25.59 -10.83 -6.67
N VAL A 176 -26.49 -10.51 -5.71
CA VAL A 176 -27.43 -11.51 -5.14
C VAL A 176 -28.27 -12.17 -6.22
N GLU A 177 -28.92 -11.39 -7.07
CA GLU A 177 -29.78 -11.94 -8.13
C GLU A 177 -28.97 -12.72 -9.17
N SER A 178 -27.76 -12.26 -9.49
CA SER A 178 -26.89 -12.96 -10.43
C SER A 178 -26.42 -14.31 -9.90
N LEU A 179 -25.98 -14.36 -8.65
CA LEU A 179 -25.56 -15.62 -7.99
C LEU A 179 -26.72 -16.63 -7.87
N LYS A 180 -27.93 -16.17 -7.53
CA LYS A 180 -29.12 -17.01 -7.47
C LYS A 180 -29.48 -17.60 -8.84
N ARG A 181 -29.49 -16.79 -9.89
CA ARG A 181 -29.84 -17.23 -11.26
C ARG A 181 -28.75 -18.10 -11.90
N ALA A 182 -27.50 -17.89 -11.53
CA ALA A 182 -26.40 -18.76 -11.93
C ALA A 182 -26.37 -20.08 -11.15
N GLU A 183 -27.20 -20.23 -10.10
CA GLU A 183 -27.22 -21.38 -9.20
C GLU A 183 -25.87 -21.63 -8.51
N THR A 184 -25.14 -20.54 -8.23
CA THR A 184 -23.83 -20.59 -7.56
C THR A 184 -23.99 -21.15 -6.15
N GLY A 185 -23.19 -22.17 -5.81
CA GLY A 185 -23.26 -22.84 -4.50
C GLY A 185 -22.48 -22.14 -3.40
N ALA A 186 -21.38 -21.45 -3.74
CA ALA A 186 -20.56 -20.71 -2.78
C ALA A 186 -20.05 -19.37 -3.34
N TYR A 187 -20.06 -18.34 -2.49
CA TYR A 187 -19.49 -17.04 -2.75
C TYR A 187 -18.50 -16.69 -1.64
N VAL A 188 -17.24 -16.48 -1.98
CA VAL A 188 -16.20 -16.10 -1.04
C VAL A 188 -15.68 -14.71 -1.39
N LYS A 189 -15.88 -13.75 -0.50
CA LYS A 189 -15.33 -12.41 -0.60
C LYS A 189 -14.00 -12.31 0.13
N ILE A 190 -12.99 -11.80 -0.54
CA ILE A 190 -11.76 -11.33 0.08
C ILE A 190 -11.87 -9.81 0.15
N GLY A 191 -12.27 -9.31 1.32
CA GLY A 191 -12.55 -7.91 1.55
C GLY A 191 -11.34 -7.16 2.11
N THR A 192 -11.44 -5.83 2.18
CA THR A 192 -10.49 -5.00 2.92
C THR A 192 -11.06 -4.61 4.27
N SER A 193 -10.18 -4.43 5.27
CA SER A 193 -10.55 -3.79 6.54
C SER A 193 -10.64 -2.25 6.43
N GLY A 194 -10.24 -1.70 5.29
CA GLY A 194 -10.15 -0.25 5.06
C GLY A 194 -8.79 0.35 5.40
N THR A 195 -7.94 -0.36 6.15
CA THR A 195 -6.59 0.11 6.51
C THR A 195 -5.57 -0.12 5.40
N GLY A 196 -5.97 -0.75 4.29
CA GLY A 196 -5.11 -0.99 3.14
C GLY A 196 -3.95 -1.94 3.38
N GLY A 197 -4.04 -2.80 4.36
CA GLY A 197 -3.07 -3.85 4.58
C GLY A 197 -1.92 -3.53 5.51
N MET A 198 -1.96 -2.44 6.28
CA MET A 198 -0.85 -2.01 7.12
C MET A 198 -1.08 -2.21 8.64
N GLY A 199 -2.05 -3.00 9.08
CA GLY A 199 -2.30 -3.35 10.48
C GLY A 199 -2.53 -2.16 11.43
N PHE A 200 -2.57 -2.44 12.72
CA PHE A 200 -2.82 -1.41 13.74
C PHE A 200 -1.64 -0.47 13.98
N ASN A 201 -0.41 -0.96 13.82
CA ASN A 201 0.80 -0.17 14.09
C ASN A 201 1.12 0.81 12.97
N ILE A 202 0.65 0.53 11.75
CA ILE A 202 0.74 1.40 10.58
C ILE A 202 -0.68 1.54 10.01
N PRO A 203 -1.55 2.33 10.62
CA PRO A 203 -2.98 2.35 10.29
C PRO A 203 -3.29 3.04 8.95
N TYR A 204 -2.31 3.63 8.30
CA TYR A 204 -2.50 4.36 7.06
C TYR A 204 -1.75 3.69 5.93
N THR A 205 -2.43 3.55 4.83
CA THR A 205 -1.83 3.23 3.55
C THR A 205 -1.71 4.48 2.70
N HIS A 206 -1.05 4.34 1.58
CA HIS A 206 -0.95 5.40 0.58
C HIS A 206 -0.29 6.68 1.11
N SER A 207 0.68 6.53 2.04
CA SER A 207 1.49 7.65 2.57
C SER A 207 0.71 8.73 3.31
N GLU A 208 -0.42 8.41 3.92
CA GLU A 208 -1.23 9.37 4.66
C GLU A 208 -0.78 9.49 6.12
N GLU A 209 -0.46 10.67 6.57
CA GLU A 209 -0.13 10.97 7.97
C GLU A 209 -1.36 11.02 8.88
N ARG A 210 -2.52 11.32 8.31
CA ARG A 210 -3.81 11.40 9.00
C ARG A 210 -4.86 10.69 8.19
N PRO A 211 -5.89 10.10 8.82
CA PRO A 211 -7.00 9.53 8.08
C PRO A 211 -7.62 10.61 7.18
N SER A 212 -7.40 10.49 5.89
CA SER A 212 -8.08 11.33 4.91
C SER A 212 -9.57 10.98 4.87
N ARG A 213 -10.38 11.91 4.36
CA ARG A 213 -11.79 11.62 4.07
C ARG A 213 -11.93 10.39 3.18
N LEU A 214 -11.02 10.26 2.22
CA LEU A 214 -11.01 9.15 1.27
C LEU A 214 -10.76 7.81 1.96
N LEU A 215 -9.78 7.76 2.88
CA LEU A 215 -9.51 6.56 3.66
C LEU A 215 -10.69 6.20 4.58
N LEU A 216 -11.28 7.19 5.23
CA LEU A 216 -12.47 6.99 6.07
C LEU A 216 -13.67 6.51 5.25
N THR A 217 -13.88 7.06 4.05
CA THR A 217 -14.91 6.60 3.12
C THR A 217 -14.66 5.15 2.69
N LYS A 218 -13.41 4.81 2.34
CA LYS A 218 -13.02 3.41 2.02
C LYS A 218 -13.35 2.46 3.17
N SER A 219 -13.01 2.84 4.40
CA SER A 219 -13.29 2.04 5.59
C SER A 219 -14.79 1.88 5.85
N ALA A 220 -15.56 2.95 5.70
CA ALA A 220 -17.02 2.94 5.85
C ALA A 220 -17.69 2.03 4.80
N VAL A 221 -17.29 2.13 3.54
CA VAL A 221 -17.78 1.27 2.45
C VAL A 221 -17.42 -0.19 2.71
N ALA A 222 -16.19 -0.48 3.16
CA ALA A 222 -15.75 -1.83 3.49
C ALA A 222 -16.57 -2.44 4.65
N GLY A 223 -16.90 -1.66 5.68
CA GLY A 223 -17.74 -2.10 6.79
C GLY A 223 -19.19 -2.31 6.36
N ALA A 224 -19.77 -1.39 5.59
CA ALA A 224 -21.10 -1.52 5.04
C ALA A 224 -21.24 -2.76 4.14
N GLN A 225 -20.21 -3.03 3.29
CA GLN A 225 -20.20 -4.22 2.45
C GLN A 225 -20.31 -5.52 3.27
N SER A 226 -19.57 -5.64 4.39
CA SER A 226 -19.65 -6.82 5.25
C SER A 226 -21.04 -7.06 5.81
N LEU A 227 -21.72 -5.99 6.25
CA LEU A 227 -23.11 -6.08 6.72
C LEU A 227 -24.06 -6.50 5.60
N LEU A 228 -23.89 -5.96 4.39
CA LEU A 228 -24.71 -6.36 3.23
C LEU A 228 -24.45 -7.81 2.82
N LEU A 229 -23.21 -8.30 2.88
CA LEU A 229 -22.88 -9.71 2.63
C LEU A 229 -23.46 -10.64 3.71
N PHE A 230 -23.48 -10.19 4.96
CA PHE A 230 -24.18 -10.91 6.04
C PHE A 230 -25.68 -11.07 5.75
N LEU A 231 -26.34 -10.00 5.29
CA LEU A 231 -27.73 -10.05 4.85
C LEU A 231 -27.90 -10.95 3.63
N LEU A 232 -26.99 -10.89 2.66
CA LEU A 232 -26.97 -11.75 1.49
C LEU A 232 -26.95 -13.23 1.91
N GLY A 233 -26.01 -13.63 2.77
CA GLY A 233 -25.88 -15.01 3.24
C GLY A 233 -27.10 -15.54 3.98
N ARG A 234 -27.99 -14.66 4.47
CA ARG A 234 -29.28 -15.03 5.10
C ARG A 234 -30.48 -14.97 4.15
N THR A 235 -30.27 -14.53 2.91
CA THR A 235 -31.37 -14.44 1.92
C THR A 235 -31.68 -15.82 1.38
N PRO A 236 -32.97 -16.24 1.34
CA PRO A 236 -33.35 -17.54 0.77
C PRO A 236 -32.86 -17.70 -0.68
N GLY A 237 -32.23 -18.83 -0.98
CA GLY A 237 -31.68 -19.14 -2.29
C GLY A 237 -30.33 -18.49 -2.61
N ALA A 238 -29.75 -17.74 -1.66
CA ALA A 238 -28.38 -17.25 -1.80
C ALA A 238 -27.35 -18.37 -1.60
N PRO A 239 -26.14 -18.26 -2.18
CA PRO A 239 -25.05 -19.20 -1.96
C PRO A 239 -24.53 -19.17 -0.51
N ALA A 240 -23.82 -20.20 -0.11
CA ALA A 240 -22.99 -20.13 1.10
C ALA A 240 -22.01 -18.96 0.96
N THR A 241 -22.14 -17.97 1.85
CA THR A 241 -21.42 -16.69 1.75
C THR A 241 -20.39 -16.59 2.86
N VAL A 242 -19.15 -16.36 2.48
CA VAL A 242 -17.98 -16.20 3.36
C VAL A 242 -17.29 -14.89 3.05
N GLU A 243 -16.81 -14.16 4.05
CA GLU A 243 -15.94 -13.00 3.86
C GLU A 243 -14.68 -13.12 4.73
N ILE A 244 -13.52 -13.05 4.10
CA ILE A 244 -12.21 -13.01 4.76
C ILE A 244 -11.64 -11.60 4.61
N LYS A 245 -11.19 -10.99 5.71
CA LYS A 245 -10.58 -9.64 5.73
C LYS A 245 -9.15 -9.71 6.26
N PRO A 246 -8.14 -9.90 5.39
CA PRO A 246 -6.75 -9.80 5.82
C PRO A 246 -6.42 -8.38 6.28
N THR A 247 -5.72 -8.24 7.40
CA THR A 247 -5.29 -6.94 7.93
C THR A 247 -4.20 -6.32 7.07
N ALA A 248 -3.20 -7.12 6.73
CA ALA A 248 -2.06 -6.74 5.92
C ALA A 248 -1.61 -7.92 5.09
N THR A 249 -1.28 -7.67 3.84
CA THR A 249 -0.74 -8.71 2.96
C THR A 249 0.69 -8.35 2.62
N ILE A 250 1.63 -9.28 2.89
CA ILE A 250 3.00 -9.17 2.42
C ILE A 250 3.16 -10.02 1.17
N GLY A 251 3.41 -9.35 0.07
CA GLY A 251 3.66 -9.95 -1.24
C GLY A 251 4.17 -8.86 -2.17
N TRP A 252 4.66 -9.24 -3.31
CA TRP A 252 5.18 -8.29 -4.30
C TRP A 252 4.86 -8.73 -5.71
N ARG A 253 4.81 -7.77 -6.60
CA ARG A 253 4.76 -7.98 -8.06
C ARG A 253 6.16 -8.20 -8.60
N GLU A 254 7.12 -7.41 -8.09
CA GLU A 254 8.48 -7.42 -8.57
C GLU A 254 9.46 -7.00 -7.46
N ILE A 255 10.62 -7.61 -7.45
CA ILE A 255 11.82 -7.13 -6.75
C ILE A 255 12.88 -6.91 -7.82
N GLY A 256 13.22 -5.65 -8.05
CA GLY A 256 14.06 -5.25 -9.18
C GLY A 256 15.02 -4.13 -8.84
N PHE A 257 15.81 -3.76 -9.85
CA PHE A 257 16.67 -2.57 -9.84
C PHE A 257 16.36 -1.75 -11.09
N GLY A 258 16.08 -0.47 -10.92
CA GLY A 258 15.77 0.41 -12.05
C GLY A 258 15.28 1.79 -11.63
N PRO A 259 14.74 2.57 -12.59
CA PRO A 259 14.24 3.91 -12.35
C PRO A 259 13.06 3.91 -11.37
N ILE A 260 13.20 4.68 -10.31
CA ILE A 260 12.14 4.88 -9.31
C ILE A 260 11.11 5.83 -9.89
N ARG A 261 9.83 5.43 -9.83
CA ARG A 261 8.71 6.18 -10.41
C ARG A 261 7.77 6.72 -9.33
N ARG A 262 7.38 7.97 -9.49
CA ARG A 262 6.32 8.61 -8.67
C ARG A 262 5.19 9.03 -9.61
N LYS A 263 3.97 8.54 -9.35
CA LYS A 263 2.80 8.76 -10.22
C LYS A 263 3.09 8.39 -11.69
N GLY A 264 3.74 7.25 -11.92
CA GLY A 264 4.09 6.73 -13.24
C GLY A 264 5.29 7.40 -13.94
N LYS A 265 5.83 8.52 -13.43
CA LYS A 265 6.96 9.23 -14.03
C LYS A 265 8.25 8.94 -13.27
N PRO A 266 9.39 8.70 -13.95
CA PRO A 266 10.69 8.59 -13.29
C PRO A 266 11.02 9.85 -12.49
N ILE A 267 11.65 9.68 -11.33
CA ILE A 267 12.15 10.79 -10.53
C ILE A 267 13.44 11.31 -11.17
N ALA A 268 13.41 12.55 -11.66
CA ALA A 268 14.61 13.20 -12.17
C ALA A 268 15.60 13.51 -11.02
N LEU A 269 16.87 13.19 -11.22
CA LEU A 269 17.91 13.57 -10.28
C LEU A 269 18.16 15.09 -10.34
N VAL A 270 18.13 15.70 -9.17
CA VAL A 270 18.44 17.11 -8.98
C VAL A 270 19.54 17.26 -7.94
N ASP A 271 20.37 18.28 -8.07
CA ASP A 271 21.43 18.61 -7.13
C ASP A 271 21.35 20.09 -6.73
N CYS A 272 21.75 20.39 -5.51
CA CYS A 272 21.95 21.75 -5.03
C CYS A 272 23.42 21.84 -4.56
N PRO A 273 24.35 22.31 -5.40
CA PRO A 273 25.78 22.28 -5.09
C PRO A 273 26.17 23.25 -3.97
N THR A 274 25.40 24.32 -3.79
CA THR A 274 25.66 25.32 -2.79
C THR A 274 24.40 25.56 -1.96
N PRO A 275 24.48 25.53 -0.62
CA PRO A 275 23.34 25.82 0.22
C PRO A 275 22.95 27.28 0.14
N VAL A 276 21.66 27.57 0.17
CA VAL A 276 21.12 28.92 0.13
C VAL A 276 20.63 29.38 1.51
N PRO A 277 20.59 30.66 1.80
CA PRO A 277 20.02 31.20 3.02
C PRO A 277 18.56 30.70 3.20
N LEU A 278 18.19 30.39 4.43
CA LEU A 278 16.92 29.74 4.72
C LEU A 278 15.71 30.62 4.40
N ASP A 279 15.85 31.94 4.62
CA ASP A 279 14.86 32.95 4.30
C ASP A 279 14.60 33.08 2.78
N GLN A 280 15.58 32.70 1.95
CA GLN A 280 15.51 32.77 0.50
C GLN A 280 15.12 31.40 -0.13
N ALA A 281 15.35 30.30 0.58
CA ALA A 281 15.20 28.93 0.06
C ALA A 281 13.77 28.57 -0.37
N PHE A 282 12.76 29.24 0.21
CA PHE A 282 11.34 28.91 0.00
C PHE A 282 10.55 30.06 -0.65
N THR A 283 11.23 31.07 -1.17
CA THR A 283 10.55 32.07 -1.98
C THR A 283 10.05 31.48 -3.30
N PRO A 284 8.97 32.02 -3.91
CA PRO A 284 8.41 31.48 -5.15
C PRO A 284 9.42 31.37 -6.30
N ASP A 285 10.39 32.29 -6.34
CA ASP A 285 11.40 32.37 -7.41
C ASP A 285 12.71 31.61 -7.06
N ALA A 286 12.78 30.94 -5.92
CA ALA A 286 13.97 30.21 -5.52
C ALA A 286 14.16 28.94 -6.35
N HIS A 287 15.23 28.91 -7.14
CA HIS A 287 15.65 27.74 -7.92
C HIS A 287 17.11 27.35 -7.61
N PRO A 288 17.44 26.95 -6.36
CA PRO A 288 18.81 26.66 -5.95
C PRO A 288 19.34 25.32 -6.46
N TRP A 289 18.51 24.55 -7.15
CA TRP A 289 18.88 23.22 -7.67
C TRP A 289 19.12 23.27 -9.18
N ARG A 290 19.88 22.28 -9.65
CA ARG A 290 20.06 21.97 -11.07
C ARG A 290 19.63 20.53 -11.37
N GLU A 291 19.11 20.29 -12.54
CA GLU A 291 18.85 18.92 -13.04
C GLU A 291 20.16 18.28 -13.47
N LEU A 292 20.33 16.99 -13.13
CA LEU A 292 21.52 16.22 -13.50
C LEU A 292 21.36 15.46 -14.84
N GLY A 293 20.18 15.55 -15.47
CA GLY A 293 19.87 14.83 -16.72
C GLY A 293 19.78 13.31 -16.55
N GLN A 294 19.69 12.82 -15.32
CA GLN A 294 19.57 11.40 -14.99
C GLN A 294 18.32 11.16 -14.14
N THR A 295 17.93 9.90 -13.97
CA THR A 295 16.84 9.49 -13.10
C THR A 295 17.36 8.81 -11.84
N LEU A 296 16.56 8.88 -10.76
CA LEU A 296 16.83 8.11 -9.55
C LEU A 296 16.62 6.63 -9.84
N GLU A 297 17.65 5.83 -9.62
CA GLU A 297 17.60 4.38 -9.75
C GLU A 297 17.98 3.72 -8.42
N GLY A 298 17.36 2.58 -8.14
CA GLY A 298 17.63 1.82 -6.93
C GLY A 298 17.04 0.42 -6.96
N ALA A 299 17.45 -0.42 -6.01
CA ALA A 299 16.75 -1.65 -5.70
C ALA A 299 15.42 -1.33 -5.04
N TYR A 300 14.36 -1.94 -5.52
CA TYR A 300 13.00 -1.73 -5.02
C TYR A 300 12.22 -3.04 -4.90
N ILE A 301 11.22 -3.02 -4.05
CA ILE A 301 10.15 -3.99 -4.00
C ILE A 301 8.82 -3.28 -4.35
N ASP A 302 8.13 -3.78 -5.37
CA ASP A 302 6.80 -3.31 -5.77
C ASP A 302 5.74 -4.19 -5.13
N VAL A 303 5.06 -3.68 -4.13
CA VAL A 303 3.97 -4.35 -3.41
C VAL A 303 2.57 -3.97 -3.94
N GLY A 304 2.50 -3.50 -5.17
CA GLY A 304 1.25 -3.17 -5.85
C GLY A 304 0.61 -1.89 -5.31
N GLU A 305 -0.65 -1.96 -4.87
CA GLU A 305 -1.38 -0.79 -4.37
C GLU A 305 -0.72 -0.11 -3.17
N ASN A 306 0.06 -0.86 -2.38
CA ASN A 306 0.76 -0.34 -1.21
C ASN A 306 2.03 0.44 -1.56
N GLY A 307 2.45 0.42 -2.81
CA GLY A 307 3.52 1.27 -3.32
C GLY A 307 4.85 0.56 -3.55
N LEU A 308 5.85 1.38 -3.73
CA LEU A 308 7.22 0.99 -4.03
C LEU A 308 8.10 1.34 -2.83
N PHE A 309 8.89 0.37 -2.35
CA PHE A 309 9.75 0.54 -1.19
C PHE A 309 11.21 0.30 -1.54
N SER A 310 12.10 1.06 -0.93
CA SER A 310 13.50 0.70 -0.80
C SER A 310 13.67 -0.44 0.20
N ARG A 311 14.85 -1.04 0.26
CA ARG A 311 15.18 -2.07 1.25
C ARG A 311 14.94 -1.60 2.69
N ASP A 312 15.44 -0.41 3.02
CA ASP A 312 15.37 0.10 4.40
C ASP A 312 13.93 0.50 4.79
N GLU A 313 13.15 1.04 3.86
CA GLU A 313 11.72 1.30 4.08
C GLU A 313 10.96 -0.01 4.32
N PHE A 314 11.15 -1.02 3.47
CA PHE A 314 10.50 -2.32 3.60
C PHE A 314 10.89 -3.03 4.89
N GLU A 315 12.18 -3.03 5.23
CA GLU A 315 12.67 -3.63 6.48
C GLU A 315 12.06 -2.96 7.71
N THR A 316 11.98 -1.63 7.71
CA THR A 316 11.43 -0.86 8.82
C THR A 316 9.94 -1.15 9.02
N VAL A 317 9.14 -1.09 7.94
CA VAL A 317 7.68 -1.26 8.04
C VAL A 317 7.26 -2.70 8.30
N THR A 318 8.10 -3.67 7.96
CA THR A 318 7.85 -5.11 8.18
C THR A 318 8.61 -5.67 9.37
N ALA A 319 9.31 -4.86 10.17
CA ALA A 319 9.99 -5.31 11.37
C ALA A 319 8.99 -5.89 12.38
N LEU A 320 9.43 -6.90 13.12
CA LEU A 320 8.60 -7.55 14.13
C LEU A 320 8.04 -6.54 15.14
N GLY A 321 6.74 -6.60 15.39
CA GLY A 321 6.02 -5.69 16.28
C GLY A 321 5.64 -4.34 15.66
N GLN A 322 6.01 -4.06 14.41
CA GLN A 322 5.63 -2.85 13.70
C GLN A 322 4.37 -3.04 12.85
N MET A 323 4.18 -4.23 12.30
CA MET A 323 3.10 -4.54 11.39
C MET A 323 2.65 -5.99 11.57
N GLU A 324 1.34 -6.23 11.55
CA GLU A 324 0.78 -7.56 11.35
C GLU A 324 0.63 -7.81 9.85
N PHE A 325 1.01 -8.98 9.38
CA PHE A 325 0.98 -9.32 7.96
C PHE A 325 0.67 -10.78 7.71
N ILE A 326 0.20 -11.06 6.49
CA ILE A 326 -0.14 -12.38 5.96
C ILE A 326 0.30 -12.45 4.50
N THR A 327 0.60 -13.63 3.99
CA THR A 327 0.92 -13.80 2.57
C THR A 327 -0.34 -13.96 1.71
N PRO A 328 -0.30 -13.62 0.41
CA PRO A 328 -1.38 -13.94 -0.52
C PRO A 328 -1.70 -15.45 -0.56
N GLU A 329 -0.66 -16.29 -0.44
CA GLU A 329 -0.78 -17.74 -0.41
C GLU A 329 -1.53 -18.23 0.85
N GLU A 330 -1.31 -17.59 1.98
CA GLU A 330 -2.02 -17.94 3.20
C GLU A 330 -3.49 -17.49 3.15
N VAL A 331 -3.78 -16.35 2.55
CA VAL A 331 -5.17 -15.97 2.25
C VAL A 331 -5.83 -17.02 1.33
N ALA A 332 -5.08 -17.48 0.32
CA ALA A 332 -5.56 -18.56 -0.54
C ALA A 332 -5.82 -19.87 0.22
N ASP A 333 -4.95 -20.24 1.17
CA ASP A 333 -5.17 -21.41 2.02
C ASP A 333 -6.44 -21.26 2.88
N TYR A 334 -6.72 -20.06 3.43
CA TYR A 334 -7.99 -19.82 4.15
C TYR A 334 -9.20 -19.96 3.24
N VAL A 335 -9.15 -19.41 2.03
CA VAL A 335 -10.22 -19.57 1.04
C VAL A 335 -10.48 -21.06 0.76
N MET A 336 -9.42 -21.85 0.54
CA MET A 336 -9.55 -23.29 0.32
C MET A 336 -10.17 -24.01 1.51
N MET A 337 -9.71 -23.69 2.72
CA MET A 337 -10.26 -24.30 3.94
C MET A 337 -11.75 -24.02 4.11
N GLU A 338 -12.17 -22.77 3.93
CA GLU A 338 -13.60 -22.38 4.03
C GLU A 338 -14.44 -23.10 2.97
N LEU A 339 -13.96 -23.16 1.72
CA LEU A 339 -14.66 -23.87 0.64
C LEU A 339 -14.79 -25.39 0.92
N GLU A 340 -13.80 -25.99 1.55
CA GLU A 340 -13.82 -27.41 1.94
C GLU A 340 -14.67 -27.68 3.19
N GLY A 341 -15.23 -26.64 3.82
CA GLY A 341 -16.02 -26.76 5.05
C GLY A 341 -15.16 -26.94 6.30
N ARG A 342 -13.92 -26.49 6.27
CA ARG A 342 -13.00 -26.43 7.41
C ARG A 342 -12.92 -25.00 7.93
N PRO A 343 -13.74 -24.60 8.94
CA PRO A 343 -13.82 -23.22 9.39
C PRO A 343 -12.47 -22.73 9.91
N THR A 344 -12.03 -21.59 9.39
CA THR A 344 -10.75 -20.96 9.79
C THR A 344 -10.89 -20.08 11.02
N GLY A 345 -12.11 -19.71 11.43
CA GLY A 345 -12.40 -18.64 12.37
C GLY A 345 -12.16 -17.24 11.79
N ARG A 346 -11.92 -17.13 10.49
CA ARG A 346 -11.63 -15.88 9.75
C ARG A 346 -12.82 -15.37 8.95
N ASP A 347 -13.93 -16.09 8.94
CA ASP A 347 -15.16 -15.70 8.24
C ASP A 347 -15.88 -14.60 9.03
N VAL A 348 -15.83 -13.37 8.50
CA VAL A 348 -16.49 -12.19 9.08
C VAL A 348 -18.01 -12.30 9.01
N VAL A 349 -18.55 -12.95 7.98
CA VAL A 349 -19.99 -13.14 7.81
C VAL A 349 -20.54 -14.07 8.89
N ALA A 350 -19.81 -15.13 9.20
CA ALA A 350 -20.20 -16.09 10.22
C ALA A 350 -20.06 -15.54 11.64
N ALA A 351 -18.98 -14.85 11.92
CA ALA A 351 -18.64 -14.41 13.26
C ALA A 351 -19.12 -13.00 13.59
N LEU A 352 -19.32 -12.15 12.61
CA LEU A 352 -19.50 -10.66 12.75
C LEU A 352 -18.34 -9.98 13.49
N ASP A 353 -17.45 -10.73 14.05
CA ASP A 353 -16.24 -10.25 14.65
C ASP A 353 -15.13 -10.20 13.59
N ALA A 354 -14.25 -9.25 13.72
CA ALA A 354 -13.16 -9.08 12.77
C ALA A 354 -12.30 -10.34 12.68
N ALA A 355 -12.55 -11.19 11.69
CA ALA A 355 -11.71 -12.33 11.37
C ALA A 355 -10.50 -11.80 10.60
N THR A 356 -9.55 -11.28 11.33
CA THR A 356 -8.35 -10.68 10.77
C THR A 356 -7.24 -11.72 10.73
N ALA A 357 -6.62 -11.90 9.58
CA ALA A 357 -5.43 -12.71 9.47
C ALA A 357 -4.25 -11.99 10.11
N GLY A 358 -3.60 -12.64 11.06
CA GLY A 358 -2.42 -12.12 11.74
C GLY A 358 -1.10 -12.51 11.06
N PRO A 359 0.02 -12.07 11.61
CA PRO A 359 1.34 -12.43 11.12
C PRO A 359 1.59 -13.93 11.25
N THR A 360 2.34 -14.48 10.31
CA THR A 360 2.63 -15.89 10.27
C THR A 360 4.11 -16.16 10.06
N TYR A 361 4.53 -17.38 10.39
CA TYR A 361 5.88 -17.84 10.14
C TYR A 361 6.25 -17.76 8.65
N ARG A 362 5.32 -18.13 7.77
CA ARG A 362 5.49 -18.07 6.31
C ARG A 362 5.75 -16.64 5.82
N ALA A 363 4.99 -15.68 6.30
CA ALA A 363 5.18 -14.28 5.96
C ALA A 363 6.54 -13.73 6.44
N ALA A 364 7.02 -14.18 7.60
CA ALA A 364 8.34 -13.82 8.10
C ALA A 364 9.47 -14.37 7.18
N MET A 365 9.33 -15.61 6.71
CA MET A 365 10.27 -16.19 5.73
C MET A 365 10.25 -15.42 4.40
N LEU A 366 9.06 -15.06 3.91
CA LEU A 366 8.91 -14.28 2.68
C LEU A 366 9.57 -12.90 2.81
N ARG A 367 9.40 -12.24 3.96
CA ARG A 367 10.11 -10.99 4.28
C ARG A 367 11.63 -11.18 4.20
N GLY A 368 12.16 -12.26 4.78
CA GLY A 368 13.59 -12.59 4.72
C GLY A 368 14.10 -12.71 3.30
N ALA A 369 13.42 -13.50 2.47
CA ALA A 369 13.78 -13.71 1.07
C ALA A 369 13.75 -12.40 0.25
N ALA A 370 12.78 -11.51 0.51
CA ALA A 370 12.70 -10.21 -0.14
C ALA A 370 13.91 -9.33 0.21
N LEU A 371 14.28 -9.26 1.50
CA LEU A 371 15.42 -8.47 1.95
C LEU A 371 16.75 -9.01 1.38
N GLU A 372 16.91 -10.33 1.29
CA GLU A 372 18.08 -10.96 0.67
C GLU A 372 18.21 -10.58 -0.80
N ARG A 373 17.09 -10.65 -1.56
CA ARG A 373 17.11 -10.26 -2.97
C ARG A 373 17.41 -8.78 -3.17
N LEU A 374 16.84 -7.89 -2.34
CA LEU A 374 17.15 -6.46 -2.39
C LEU A 374 18.63 -6.19 -2.11
N ARG A 375 19.23 -6.85 -1.09
CA ARG A 375 20.67 -6.71 -0.80
C ARG A 375 21.53 -7.19 -1.96
N ALA A 376 21.16 -8.31 -2.59
CA ALA A 376 21.88 -8.82 -3.76
C ALA A 376 21.88 -7.80 -4.91
N LEU A 377 20.72 -7.23 -5.23
CA LEU A 377 20.59 -6.20 -6.29
C LEU A 377 21.38 -4.93 -5.97
N GLU A 378 21.38 -4.47 -4.71
CA GLU A 378 22.21 -3.34 -4.29
C GLU A 378 23.70 -3.65 -4.45
N GLY A 379 24.13 -4.87 -4.11
CA GLY A 379 25.49 -5.33 -4.27
C GLY A 379 25.91 -5.41 -5.75
N GLU A 380 25.08 -5.99 -6.60
CA GLU A 380 25.29 -6.07 -8.05
C GLU A 380 25.40 -4.68 -8.69
N ALA A 381 24.57 -3.74 -8.25
CA ALA A 381 24.55 -2.36 -8.76
C ALA A 381 25.62 -1.45 -8.12
N GLY A 382 26.26 -1.88 -7.04
CA GLY A 382 27.20 -1.06 -6.27
C GLY A 382 26.57 0.19 -5.64
N ARG A 383 25.26 0.20 -5.47
CA ARG A 383 24.47 1.34 -4.98
C ARG A 383 23.40 0.90 -4.01
N ARG A 384 23.26 1.61 -2.89
CA ARG A 384 22.18 1.46 -1.91
C ARG A 384 21.10 2.51 -2.13
N ALA A 385 19.86 2.09 -2.14
CA ALA A 385 18.70 2.97 -2.10
C ALA A 385 18.18 3.05 -0.66
N VAL A 386 18.38 4.18 0.00
CA VAL A 386 18.06 4.33 1.43
C VAL A 386 16.57 4.58 1.65
N ALA A 387 15.99 5.53 0.93
CA ALA A 387 14.57 5.85 1.01
C ALA A 387 14.08 6.58 -0.24
N PHE A 388 12.82 6.35 -0.62
CA PHE A 388 12.18 6.97 -1.80
C PHE A 388 11.13 8.02 -1.44
N GLU A 389 10.80 8.18 -0.17
CA GLU A 389 9.80 9.13 0.34
C GLU A 389 8.39 8.90 -0.29
N MET A 390 7.95 7.64 -0.37
CA MET A 390 6.64 7.27 -0.93
C MET A 390 5.69 6.72 0.11
N LEU A 391 6.21 6.27 1.26
CA LEU A 391 5.46 5.56 2.28
C LEU A 391 5.14 6.48 3.44
N GLY A 392 4.74 7.49 3.53
CA GLY A 392 4.32 8.04 4.76
C GLY A 392 5.07 9.24 5.24
N PRO A 393 5.25 9.46 6.54
CA PRO A 393 5.73 10.75 6.93
C PRO A 393 7.18 10.91 6.49
N PRO A 394 7.55 12.09 6.00
CA PRO A 394 8.92 12.44 5.68
C PRO A 394 9.90 12.21 6.84
N ARG A 395 9.37 12.10 8.08
CA ARG A 395 10.13 11.74 9.28
C ARG A 395 10.79 10.35 9.16
N LEU A 396 10.13 9.35 8.58
CA LEU A 396 10.77 8.04 8.34
C LEU A 396 11.97 8.20 7.41
N THR A 397 11.77 8.87 6.29
CA THR A 397 12.82 9.14 5.30
C THR A 397 13.98 9.93 5.90
N LYS A 398 13.69 10.96 6.72
CA LYS A 398 14.70 11.68 7.50
C LYS A 398 15.53 10.74 8.39
N LEU A 399 14.87 9.91 9.21
CA LEU A 399 15.55 8.98 10.12
C LEU A 399 16.44 7.99 9.37
N LEU A 400 16.00 7.47 8.24
CA LEU A 400 16.78 6.57 7.39
C LEU A 400 18.02 7.26 6.81
N TRP A 401 17.89 8.47 6.27
CA TRP A 401 19.03 9.20 5.72
C TRP A 401 20.01 9.64 6.78
N GLU A 402 19.55 10.13 7.93
CA GLU A 402 20.44 10.53 9.03
C GLU A 402 21.19 9.35 9.63
N SER A 403 20.51 8.23 9.87
CA SER A 403 21.18 7.01 10.34
C SER A 403 22.13 6.42 9.28
N TYR A 404 21.83 6.58 8.00
CA TYR A 404 22.75 6.22 6.93
C TYR A 404 24.01 7.12 6.93
N LEU A 405 23.86 8.42 7.16
CA LEU A 405 25.00 9.31 7.36
C LEU A 405 25.85 8.86 8.56
N CYS A 406 25.22 8.49 9.68
CA CYS A 406 25.93 7.92 10.81
C CYS A 406 26.69 6.64 10.43
N ALA A 407 26.09 5.74 9.64
CA ALA A 407 26.73 4.52 9.15
C ALA A 407 27.93 4.80 8.26
N LEU A 408 27.87 5.82 7.41
CA LEU A 408 29.00 6.22 6.55
C LEU A 408 30.16 6.84 7.34
N LEU A 409 29.88 7.43 8.50
CA LEU A 409 30.87 8.11 9.34
C LEU A 409 31.40 7.25 10.48
N ARG A 410 30.58 6.30 10.95
CA ARG A 410 30.91 5.37 12.05
C ARG A 410 30.40 3.99 11.69
N LEU A 411 31.23 2.98 11.86
CA LEU A 411 30.91 1.62 11.43
C LEU A 411 30.03 0.88 12.44
N THR A 412 30.09 1.22 13.74
CA THR A 412 29.39 0.50 14.80
C THR A 412 28.62 1.44 15.73
N VAL A 413 27.64 0.86 16.44
CA VAL A 413 26.82 1.58 17.43
C VAL A 413 27.69 2.17 18.55
N ARG A 414 28.67 1.42 19.04
CA ARG A 414 29.61 1.88 20.08
C ARG A 414 30.44 3.06 19.59
N ALA A 415 30.99 2.97 18.37
CA ALA A 415 31.74 4.08 17.79
C ALA A 415 30.91 5.36 17.65
N LEU A 416 29.61 5.23 17.37
CA LEU A 416 28.68 6.37 17.36
C LEU A 416 28.43 6.90 18.76
N ALA A 417 28.19 6.00 19.74
CA ALA A 417 27.97 6.38 21.15
C ALA A 417 29.13 7.18 21.76
N ASP A 418 30.36 6.87 21.35
CA ASP A 418 31.59 7.51 21.82
C ASP A 418 31.99 8.77 21.03
N SER A 419 31.21 9.11 19.99
CA SER A 419 31.48 10.26 19.14
C SER A 419 31.11 11.60 19.81
N ARG A 420 31.57 12.69 19.19
CA ARG A 420 31.21 14.08 19.56
C ARG A 420 30.28 14.68 18.50
N ALA A 421 29.22 15.32 18.95
CA ALA A 421 28.17 15.86 18.08
C ALA A 421 28.69 16.86 17.03
N GLY A 422 29.56 17.78 17.42
CA GLY A 422 30.15 18.75 16.49
C GLY A 422 31.06 18.12 15.44
N GLU A 423 31.81 17.08 15.79
CA GLU A 423 32.68 16.36 14.84
C GLU A 423 31.84 15.59 13.81
N LEU A 424 30.76 14.93 14.26
CA LEU A 424 29.84 14.22 13.37
C LEU A 424 29.10 15.20 12.44
N SER A 425 28.63 16.30 12.97
CA SER A 425 27.97 17.37 12.21
C SER A 425 28.87 17.89 11.08
N ALA A 426 30.10 18.26 11.41
CA ALA A 426 31.09 18.75 10.44
C ALA A 426 31.46 17.67 9.39
N ALA A 427 31.65 16.43 9.84
CA ALA A 427 31.97 15.32 8.94
C ALA A 427 30.81 14.97 8.00
N ALA A 428 29.57 14.98 8.50
CA ALA A 428 28.36 14.78 7.70
C ALA A 428 28.21 15.86 6.64
N HIS A 429 28.41 17.14 7.02
CA HIS A 429 28.35 18.25 6.09
C HIS A 429 29.42 18.12 5.00
N ALA A 430 30.67 17.87 5.38
CA ALA A 430 31.75 17.64 4.43
C ALA A 430 31.49 16.46 3.50
N ARG A 431 30.77 15.42 3.98
CA ARG A 431 30.34 14.29 3.14
C ARG A 431 29.28 14.75 2.13
N ILE A 432 28.27 15.48 2.56
CA ILE A 432 27.20 16.01 1.68
C ILE A 432 27.76 16.97 0.63
N GLU A 433 28.75 17.81 0.99
CA GLU A 433 29.39 18.71 0.03
C GLU A 433 30.13 17.97 -1.08
N ARG A 434 30.88 16.93 -0.74
CA ARG A 434 31.73 16.19 -1.68
C ARG A 434 31.00 15.12 -2.47
N ASP A 435 29.94 14.51 -1.91
CA ASP A 435 29.24 13.40 -2.52
C ASP A 435 27.96 13.87 -3.22
N THR A 436 28.11 14.23 -4.50
CA THR A 436 26.99 14.68 -5.34
C THR A 436 25.93 13.60 -5.48
N VAL A 437 26.31 12.32 -5.54
CA VAL A 437 25.36 11.22 -5.69
C VAL A 437 24.47 11.11 -4.45
N LEU A 438 25.07 11.09 -3.26
CA LEU A 438 24.35 11.08 -2.00
C LEU A 438 23.41 12.29 -1.86
N ARG A 439 23.94 13.49 -2.10
CA ARG A 439 23.18 14.75 -2.00
C ARG A 439 22.01 14.77 -3.00
N SER A 440 22.26 14.40 -4.25
CA SER A 440 21.21 14.39 -5.28
C SER A 440 20.10 13.36 -4.97
N HIS A 441 20.43 12.20 -4.43
CA HIS A 441 19.42 11.20 -4.04
C HIS A 441 18.48 11.75 -2.95
N ILE A 442 19.03 12.39 -1.90
CA ILE A 442 18.24 13.00 -0.83
C ILE A 442 17.34 14.12 -1.39
N LEU A 443 17.91 15.02 -2.19
CA LEU A 443 17.18 16.18 -2.73
C LEU A 443 16.11 15.76 -3.75
N SER A 444 16.38 14.74 -4.56
CA SER A 444 15.48 14.28 -5.62
C SER A 444 14.22 13.62 -5.08
N VAL A 445 14.29 12.99 -3.91
CA VAL A 445 13.10 12.44 -3.25
C VAL A 445 12.30 13.48 -2.47
N GLY A 446 12.77 14.73 -2.43
CA GLY A 446 12.04 15.85 -1.84
C GLY A 446 12.42 16.16 -0.38
N ILE A 447 13.55 15.70 0.09
CA ILE A 447 14.04 15.94 1.46
C ILE A 447 15.11 17.02 1.46
N PRO A 448 14.85 18.21 2.04
CA PRO A 448 15.87 19.25 2.24
C PRO A 448 16.96 18.82 3.23
N ILE A 449 18.14 19.43 3.11
CA ILE A 449 19.28 19.17 4.01
C ILE A 449 19.63 20.50 4.68
N LEU A 450 19.41 20.60 5.98
CA LEU A 450 19.76 21.77 6.78
C LEU A 450 21.24 21.73 7.17
N THR A 451 21.95 22.83 6.98
CA THR A 451 23.38 22.97 7.30
C THR A 451 23.67 22.98 8.81
N PRO A 452 24.93 22.76 9.23
CA PRO A 452 25.31 22.72 10.66
C PRO A 452 25.02 24.02 11.44
N ASP A 453 25.07 25.17 10.78
CA ASP A 453 24.73 26.48 11.38
C ASP A 453 23.21 26.68 11.53
N GLY A 454 22.39 25.84 10.82
CA GLY A 454 20.95 25.99 10.81
C GLY A 454 20.42 27.18 10.01
N ASP A 455 21.27 27.87 9.29
CA ASP A 455 20.93 29.11 8.58
C ASP A 455 20.84 28.95 7.07
N ARG A 456 21.30 27.78 6.55
CA ARG A 456 21.28 27.46 5.13
C ARG A 456 20.67 26.08 4.90
N VAL A 457 20.18 25.84 3.69
CA VAL A 457 19.56 24.58 3.30
C VAL A 457 19.91 24.25 1.85
N TYR A 458 20.19 22.97 1.62
CA TYR A 458 20.14 22.39 0.28
C TYR A 458 18.71 21.94 0.02
N ARG A 459 18.12 22.29 -1.11
CA ARG A 459 16.79 21.81 -1.50
C ARG A 459 16.73 21.42 -2.96
N GLY A 460 15.88 20.44 -3.26
CA GLY A 460 15.53 20.06 -4.61
C GLY A 460 14.31 20.80 -5.14
N ARG A 461 13.82 20.35 -6.30
CA ARG A 461 12.64 20.90 -6.95
C ARG A 461 11.37 20.70 -6.12
N GLN A 462 11.20 19.50 -5.58
CA GLN A 462 10.09 19.13 -4.70
C GLN A 462 10.56 19.17 -3.25
N VAL A 463 9.67 19.49 -2.35
CA VAL A 463 9.92 19.49 -0.92
C VAL A 463 8.73 18.84 -0.23
N ALA A 464 8.99 17.71 0.44
CA ALA A 464 7.95 16.93 1.10
C ALA A 464 7.36 17.66 2.32
N VAL A 465 8.20 18.39 3.05
CA VAL A 465 7.77 19.27 4.15
C VAL A 465 8.30 20.68 3.87
N PRO A 466 7.47 21.54 3.29
CA PRO A 466 7.89 22.94 3.06
C PRO A 466 8.09 23.67 4.37
N GLY A 467 9.06 24.59 4.38
CA GLY A 467 9.19 25.59 5.45
C GLY A 467 7.99 26.53 5.44
N ASP A 468 7.42 26.82 6.60
CA ASP A 468 6.42 27.88 6.70
C ASP A 468 7.12 29.24 6.79
N GLY A 469 6.44 30.31 6.38
CA GLY A 469 7.00 31.63 6.34
C GLY A 469 7.32 32.26 7.73
N ARG A 470 7.04 31.55 8.83
CA ARG A 470 7.29 32.03 10.20
C ARG A 470 8.63 31.53 10.74
N ASP A 471 8.88 30.24 10.65
CA ASP A 471 10.16 29.61 11.00
C ASP A 471 10.35 28.34 10.15
N PRO A 472 11.04 28.46 9.01
CA PRO A 472 11.32 27.30 8.18
C PRO A 472 12.03 26.15 8.92
N ARG A 473 12.82 26.45 9.98
CA ARG A 473 13.51 25.44 10.79
C ARG A 473 12.55 24.50 11.49
N SER A 474 11.31 24.91 11.74
CA SER A 474 10.27 24.06 12.34
C SER A 474 9.90 22.85 11.47
N ALA A 475 10.24 22.86 10.19
CA ALA A 475 10.06 21.75 9.27
C ALA A 475 11.13 20.65 9.44
N ALA A 476 12.31 20.98 9.96
CA ALA A 476 13.43 20.03 10.09
C ALA A 476 13.09 18.78 10.91
N PRO A 477 12.46 18.86 12.10
CA PRO A 477 12.07 17.66 12.85
C PRO A 477 11.05 16.80 12.11
N ARG A 478 10.22 17.39 11.27
CA ARG A 478 9.13 16.72 10.56
C ARG A 478 9.58 15.97 9.32
N GLY A 479 10.78 16.30 8.76
CA GLY A 479 11.21 15.58 7.56
C GLY A 479 12.38 16.16 6.79
N TRP A 480 13.25 16.97 7.39
CA TRP A 480 14.50 17.39 6.76
C TRP A 480 15.68 16.62 7.33
N VAL A 481 16.68 16.31 6.53
CA VAL A 481 17.98 15.86 7.04
C VAL A 481 18.63 17.06 7.75
N ASP A 482 18.88 16.90 9.03
CA ASP A 482 19.34 17.99 9.90
C ASP A 482 20.80 17.73 10.29
N LEU A 483 21.69 18.56 9.77
CA LEU A 483 23.12 18.43 10.03
C LEU A 483 23.61 19.20 11.26
N ARG A 484 22.73 19.83 12.02
CA ARG A 484 23.11 20.58 13.23
C ARG A 484 23.69 19.64 14.30
N PRO A 485 24.63 20.15 15.13
CA PRO A 485 25.22 19.37 16.21
C PRO A 485 24.19 18.75 17.17
N GLU A 486 23.10 19.46 17.47
CA GLU A 486 22.03 19.00 18.36
C GLU A 486 21.38 17.71 17.85
N GLN A 487 21.18 17.62 16.54
CA GLN A 487 20.58 16.42 15.91
C GLN A 487 21.52 15.21 16.04
N PHE A 488 22.82 15.40 15.80
CA PHE A 488 23.81 14.34 16.02
C PHE A 488 23.98 14.00 17.50
N GLY A 489 23.83 14.98 18.39
CA GLY A 489 23.73 14.73 19.84
C GLY A 489 22.58 13.78 20.19
N GLY A 490 21.43 13.93 19.53
CA GLY A 490 20.30 13.01 19.63
C GLY A 490 20.67 11.59 19.18
N TRP A 491 21.36 11.44 18.04
CA TRP A 491 21.82 10.12 17.56
C TRP A 491 22.86 9.46 18.49
N ILE A 492 23.77 10.24 19.08
CA ILE A 492 24.72 9.76 20.07
C ILE A 492 23.98 9.25 21.33
N THR A 493 22.99 10.00 21.81
CA THR A 493 22.17 9.59 22.96
C THR A 493 21.45 8.27 22.68
N ARG A 494 20.82 8.12 21.50
CA ARG A 494 20.19 6.87 21.06
C ARG A 494 21.18 5.70 21.03
N ALA A 495 22.36 5.92 20.47
CA ALA A 495 23.41 4.91 20.42
C ALA A 495 23.84 4.46 21.82
N ARG A 496 24.00 5.39 22.76
CA ARG A 496 24.30 5.09 24.17
C ARG A 496 23.22 4.25 24.83
N GLU A 497 21.97 4.57 24.57
CA GLU A 497 20.83 3.78 25.07
C GLU A 497 20.80 2.37 24.45
N MET A 498 21.10 2.23 23.16
CA MET A 498 21.22 0.92 22.49
C MET A 498 22.34 0.09 23.12
N VAL A 499 23.51 0.68 23.36
CA VAL A 499 24.64 0.02 24.06
C VAL A 499 24.21 -0.42 25.45
N ALA A 500 23.59 0.46 26.23
CA ALA A 500 23.11 0.14 27.56
C ALA A 500 22.04 -0.96 27.57
N GLN A 501 21.15 -0.99 26.58
CA GLN A 501 20.18 -2.08 26.40
C GLN A 501 20.87 -3.40 26.05
N ALA A 502 21.87 -3.39 25.15
CA ALA A 502 22.65 -4.57 24.79
C ALA A 502 23.38 -5.16 26.00
N GLU A 503 24.03 -4.31 26.80
CA GLU A 503 24.74 -4.72 28.02
C GLU A 503 23.80 -5.27 29.10
N ARG A 504 22.62 -4.68 29.28
CA ARG A 504 21.60 -5.24 30.19
C ARG A 504 21.17 -6.63 29.74
N ARG A 505 20.93 -6.83 28.44
CA ARG A 505 20.56 -8.15 27.87
C ARG A 505 21.65 -9.20 28.04
N ALA A 506 22.89 -8.82 27.83
CA ALA A 506 24.01 -9.74 28.02
C ALA A 506 24.10 -10.28 29.46
N ARG A 507 23.64 -9.51 30.45
CA ARG A 507 23.55 -9.95 31.84
C ARG A 507 22.38 -10.90 32.11
N CYS A 508 21.33 -10.88 31.29
CA CYS A 508 20.12 -11.69 31.40
C CYS A 508 20.14 -12.91 30.46
N SER A 509 21.31 -13.38 30.05
CA SER A 509 21.48 -14.42 29.02
C SER A 509 20.95 -15.81 29.40
N THR A 510 20.56 -16.02 30.64
CA THR A 510 19.99 -17.29 31.17
C THR A 510 18.45 -17.31 31.15
N GLU A 511 17.80 -16.23 30.78
CA GLU A 511 16.33 -16.16 30.71
C GLU A 511 15.80 -16.93 29.50
N SER A 512 14.68 -17.63 29.70
CA SER A 512 14.03 -18.35 28.60
C SER A 512 13.45 -17.39 27.57
N GLY A 513 13.55 -17.76 26.31
CA GLY A 513 13.43 -16.92 25.11
C GLY A 513 12.15 -16.14 24.84
N SER A 514 11.12 -16.16 25.70
CA SER A 514 9.90 -15.34 25.48
C SER A 514 10.15 -13.83 25.60
N GLY A 515 11.22 -13.43 26.28
CA GLY A 515 11.68 -12.03 26.39
C GLY A 515 12.76 -11.64 25.38
N VAL A 516 13.20 -12.55 24.51
CA VAL A 516 14.25 -12.25 23.51
C VAL A 516 13.70 -11.33 22.43
N ASP A 517 14.28 -10.16 22.34
CA ASP A 517 13.98 -9.19 21.31
C ASP A 517 14.84 -9.44 20.06
N TRP A 518 14.24 -10.02 19.03
CA TRP A 518 14.87 -10.31 17.75
C TRP A 518 15.32 -9.07 16.97
N THR A 519 14.79 -7.91 17.32
CA THR A 519 15.15 -6.61 16.73
C THR A 519 16.25 -5.90 17.51
N ALA A 520 16.75 -6.53 18.57
CA ALA A 520 17.76 -5.97 19.45
C ALA A 520 19.06 -5.61 18.68
N ILE A 521 19.57 -4.42 18.97
CA ILE A 521 20.81 -3.91 18.41
C ILE A 521 21.93 -4.19 19.42
N GLY A 522 22.99 -4.87 18.97
CA GLY A 522 24.21 -5.10 19.75
C GLY A 522 25.07 -3.84 19.81
N ALA A 523 25.90 -3.72 20.85
CA ALA A 523 26.79 -2.57 21.01
C ALA A 523 27.82 -2.47 19.86
N ASP A 524 28.31 -3.61 19.40
CA ASP A 524 29.34 -3.68 18.36
C ASP A 524 28.77 -4.01 16.97
N ASP A 525 27.40 -4.04 16.85
CA ASP A 525 26.73 -4.20 15.58
C ASP A 525 27.04 -3.04 14.64
N PRO A 526 27.07 -3.26 13.32
CA PRO A 526 27.11 -2.19 12.33
C PRO A 526 25.84 -1.35 12.42
N ILE A 527 25.96 -0.08 12.08
CA ILE A 527 24.82 0.84 12.01
C ILE A 527 24.00 0.49 10.76
N GLU A 528 22.82 -0.06 10.99
CA GLU A 528 21.84 -0.36 9.93
C GLU A 528 20.66 0.63 10.00
N PRO A 529 20.45 1.46 8.96
CA PRO A 529 19.44 2.51 8.97
C PRO A 529 18.04 2.03 9.34
N ALA A 530 17.60 0.91 8.79
CA ALA A 530 16.29 0.35 9.08
C ALA A 530 16.12 -0.05 10.56
N ARG A 531 17.16 -0.67 11.14
CA ARG A 531 17.14 -1.06 12.57
C ARG A 531 17.14 0.15 13.49
N PHE A 532 17.87 1.21 13.13
CA PHE A 532 17.89 2.47 13.87
C PHE A 532 16.54 3.19 13.82
N ALA A 533 15.95 3.32 12.63
CA ALA A 533 14.62 3.89 12.48
C ALA A 533 13.56 3.07 13.27
N THR A 534 13.60 1.75 13.19
CA THR A 534 12.73 0.84 13.95
C THR A 534 12.90 1.05 15.45
N TRP A 535 14.14 1.21 15.93
CA TRP A 535 14.42 1.45 17.34
C TRP A 535 13.78 2.76 17.82
N VAL A 536 13.90 3.85 17.03
CA VAL A 536 13.27 5.15 17.35
C VAL A 536 11.75 4.99 17.50
N PHE A 537 11.08 4.38 16.52
CA PHE A 537 9.63 4.18 16.59
C PHE A 537 9.19 3.29 17.75
N ARG A 538 10.01 2.31 18.10
CA ARG A 538 9.68 1.38 19.16
C ARG A 538 9.89 1.96 20.57
N PHE A 539 10.99 2.64 20.81
CA PHE A 539 11.40 3.07 22.13
C PHE A 539 11.08 4.53 22.43
N GLU A 540 11.21 5.44 21.47
CA GLU A 540 10.85 6.84 21.67
C GLU A 540 9.35 7.07 21.43
N ASP A 541 8.79 6.47 20.41
CA ASP A 541 7.36 6.55 20.09
C ASP A 541 6.55 5.44 20.78
N ARG A 542 7.16 4.65 21.66
CA ARG A 542 6.54 3.57 22.48
C ARG A 542 5.80 2.51 21.68
N GLY A 543 6.32 2.14 20.52
CA GLY A 543 5.65 1.24 19.59
C GLY A 543 4.42 1.86 18.93
N GLU A 544 4.14 3.13 19.20
CA GLU A 544 3.12 3.85 18.49
C GLU A 544 3.59 4.14 17.05
N ARG A 545 2.69 4.56 16.27
CA ARG A 545 2.70 4.67 14.81
C ARG A 545 3.95 5.33 14.23
N ILE A 546 4.50 4.73 13.19
CA ILE A 546 5.55 5.34 12.36
C ILE A 546 5.17 6.76 11.88
N LYS A 547 3.88 7.04 11.78
CA LYS A 547 3.32 8.30 11.27
C LYS A 547 2.99 9.32 12.37
N ARG A 548 3.85 9.50 13.32
CA ARG A 548 3.72 10.59 14.29
C ARG A 548 4.42 11.87 13.86
#